data_ad1fdc44e5fbfc9de06d7a7355827709
#
_entry.id   ad1fdc44e5fbfc9de06d7a7355827709
#
_cell.length_a   1.000
_cell.length_b   1.000
_cell.length_c   1.000
_cell.angle_alpha   90.00
_cell.angle_beta   90.00
_cell.angle_gamma   90.00
#
_symmetry.space_group_name_H-M   'P 1'
#
loop_
_entity.id
_entity.type
_entity.pdbx_description
1 polymer ?
#
loop_
_entity_poly.entity_id
_entity_poly.type
_entity_poly.pdbx_seq_one_letter_code
_entity_poly.pdbx_strand_id
1 'polypeptide(L)' 'MDELARHIEQSLKERGFCVVFEDELERCWPGEKIDLGDREETIQSFAKSRGWIVSILNSDSGGRTAIFEPHSRTAEPH' A
#
# COMPACT_ATOMS: atom_id res chain seq x y z
N MET A 1 6.71 7.87 -7.51
CA MET A 1 5.43 7.35 -7.04
C MET A 1 4.46 6.91 -8.11
N ASP A 2 4.53 7.56 -9.27
CA ASP A 2 3.58 7.21 -10.33
C ASP A 2 3.73 5.77 -10.79
N GLU A 3 4.95 5.26 -10.81
CA GLU A 3 5.15 3.88 -11.21
C GLU A 3 4.49 2.91 -10.24
N LEU A 4 4.64 3.17 -8.95
CA LEU A 4 4.04 2.31 -7.95
C LEU A 4 2.52 2.38 -8.06
N ALA A 5 1.98 3.58 -8.24
CA ALA A 5 0.54 3.74 -8.36
C ALA A 5 0.00 2.96 -9.55
N ARG A 6 0.70 3.01 -10.67
CA ARG A 6 0.28 2.25 -11.85
C ARG A 6 0.33 0.76 -11.59
N HIS A 7 1.40 0.31 -10.95
CA HIS A 7 1.55 -1.10 -10.66
C HIS A 7 0.42 -1.58 -9.76
N ILE A 8 0.11 -0.80 -8.73
CA ILE A 8 -0.97 -1.16 -7.83
C ILE A 8 -2.29 -1.17 -8.58
N GLU A 9 -2.55 -0.12 -9.36
CA GLU A 9 -3.81 -0.01 -10.07
C GLU A 9 -4.01 -1.20 -11.00
N GLN A 10 -2.97 -1.59 -11.71
CA GLN A 10 -3.07 -2.71 -12.61
C GLN A 10 -3.33 -4.01 -11.87
N SER A 11 -2.65 -4.21 -10.75
CA SER A 11 -2.86 -5.41 -9.95
C SER A 11 -4.28 -5.47 -9.42
N LEU A 12 -4.82 -4.32 -9.01
CA LEU A 12 -6.18 -4.27 -8.51
C LEU A 12 -7.18 -4.66 -9.61
N LYS A 13 -6.91 -4.24 -10.84
CA LYS A 13 -7.79 -4.60 -11.94
C LYS A 13 -7.70 -6.07 -12.28
N GLU A 14 -6.52 -6.63 -12.19
CA GLU A 14 -6.31 -8.02 -12.60
C GLU A 14 -6.65 -9.01 -11.51
N ARG A 15 -6.34 -8.67 -10.27
CA ARG A 15 -6.45 -9.61 -9.16
C ARG A 15 -7.40 -9.16 -8.06
N GLY A 16 -7.69 -7.87 -7.99
CA GLY A 16 -8.51 -7.34 -6.92
C GLY A 16 -7.72 -6.96 -5.68
N PHE A 17 -6.41 -7.11 -5.73
CA PHE A 17 -5.55 -6.72 -4.61
C PHE A 17 -4.12 -6.57 -5.12
N CYS A 18 -3.29 -5.91 -4.33
CA CYS A 18 -1.87 -5.75 -4.66
C CYS A 18 -1.05 -5.86 -3.39
N VAL A 19 -0.07 -6.75 -3.40
CA VAL A 19 0.81 -6.95 -2.25
C VAL A 19 2.15 -6.29 -2.55
N VAL A 20 2.56 -5.38 -1.67
CA VAL A 20 3.82 -4.66 -1.82
C VAL A 20 4.71 -5.04 -0.64
N PHE A 21 5.87 -5.60 -0.93
CA PHE A 21 6.77 -6.09 0.10
C PHE A 21 7.71 -4.99 0.58
N GLU A 22 8.43 -5.31 1.65
CA GLU A 22 9.31 -4.34 2.30
C GLU A 22 10.29 -3.70 1.33
N ASP A 23 10.87 -4.47 0.43
CA ASP A 23 11.83 -3.95 -0.53
C ASP A 23 11.26 -2.80 -1.34
N GLU A 24 10.03 -2.97 -1.78
CA GLU A 24 9.37 -1.97 -2.58
C GLU A 24 8.98 -0.78 -1.70
N LEU A 25 8.50 -1.06 -0.50
CA LEU A 25 8.14 0.00 0.43
C LEU A 25 9.36 0.86 0.77
N GLU A 26 10.49 0.21 0.99
CA GLU A 26 11.72 0.92 1.31
C GLU A 26 12.16 1.80 0.15
N ARG A 27 11.96 1.32 -1.06
CA ARG A 27 12.35 2.07 -2.24
C ARG A 27 11.50 3.33 -2.42
N CYS A 28 10.21 3.21 -2.18
CA CYS A 28 9.30 4.32 -2.38
C CYS A 28 9.24 5.26 -1.17
N TRP A 29 9.39 4.71 0.02
CA TRP A 29 9.36 5.48 1.26
C TRP A 29 10.55 5.09 2.12
N PRO A 30 11.76 5.59 1.79
CA PRO A 30 12.99 5.19 2.50
C PRO A 30 12.94 5.54 3.98
N GLY A 31 13.34 4.59 4.82
CA GLY A 31 13.36 4.80 6.25
C GLY A 31 14.34 5.87 6.69
N GLU A 32 15.30 6.19 5.85
CA GLU A 32 16.27 7.23 6.16
C GLU A 32 15.61 8.61 6.19
N LYS A 33 14.56 8.79 5.42
CA LYS A 33 13.93 10.08 5.27
C LYS A 33 12.61 10.17 6.01
N ILE A 34 12.02 9.04 6.32
CA ILE A 34 10.69 8.99 6.93
C ILE A 34 10.72 7.97 8.05
N ASP A 35 10.29 8.37 9.24
CA ASP A 35 10.17 7.42 10.35
C ASP A 35 9.16 6.34 10.00
N LEU A 36 9.30 5.18 10.64
CA LEU A 36 8.41 4.06 10.33
C LEU A 36 6.95 4.40 10.59
N GLY A 37 6.67 5.11 11.67
CA GLY A 37 5.29 5.50 11.95
C GLY A 37 4.77 6.46 10.90
N ASP A 38 5.60 7.43 10.50
CA ASP A 38 5.21 8.38 9.48
C ASP A 38 5.06 7.68 8.13
N ARG A 39 5.88 6.66 7.90
CA ARG A 39 5.79 5.92 6.65
C ARG A 39 4.44 5.24 6.53
N GLU A 40 3.96 4.63 7.61
CA GLU A 40 2.65 4.00 7.59
C GLU A 40 1.55 5.01 7.28
N GLU A 41 1.60 6.17 7.93
CA GLU A 41 0.62 7.20 7.67
C GLU A 41 0.68 7.67 6.22
N THR A 42 1.89 7.83 5.72
CA THR A 42 2.08 8.26 4.34
C THR A 42 1.49 7.26 3.36
N ILE A 43 1.73 5.97 3.62
CA ILE A 43 1.19 4.92 2.76
C ILE A 43 -0.33 4.92 2.81
N GLN A 44 -0.90 5.08 4.00
CA GLN A 44 -2.35 5.11 4.13
C GLN A 44 -2.95 6.32 3.43
N SER A 45 -2.31 7.47 3.56
CA SER A 45 -2.78 8.67 2.87
C SER A 45 -2.70 8.50 1.35
N PHE A 46 -1.61 7.87 0.90
CA PHE A 46 -1.44 7.60 -0.52
C PHE A 46 -2.57 6.72 -1.03
N ALA A 47 -2.89 5.66 -0.32
CA ALA A 47 -3.96 4.76 -0.73
C ALA A 47 -5.30 5.48 -0.70
N LYS A 48 -5.54 6.24 0.36
CA LYS A 48 -6.81 6.93 0.50
C LYS A 48 -7.03 7.94 -0.61
N SER A 49 -5.98 8.64 -0.98
CA SER A 49 -6.10 9.67 -2.02
C SER A 49 -6.44 9.06 -3.38
N ARG A 50 -6.21 7.77 -3.53
CA ARG A 50 -6.51 7.08 -4.78
C ARG A 50 -7.73 6.20 -4.68
N GLY A 51 -8.43 6.24 -3.55
CA GLY A 51 -9.64 5.44 -3.39
C GLY A 51 -9.35 3.99 -3.06
N TRP A 52 -8.22 3.73 -2.44
CA TRP A 52 -7.84 2.37 -2.06
C TRP A 52 -7.81 2.22 -0.56
N ILE A 53 -7.84 0.97 -0.10
CA ILE A 53 -7.65 0.61 1.29
C ILE A 53 -6.32 -0.12 1.39
N VAL A 54 -5.54 0.17 2.42
CA VAL A 54 -4.28 -0.53 2.59
C VAL A 54 -4.22 -1.12 3.99
N SER A 55 -3.74 -2.36 4.08
CA SER A 55 -3.48 -3.05 5.33
C SER A 55 -1.99 -3.28 5.42
N ILE A 56 -1.39 -2.90 6.54
CA ILE A 56 0.05 -3.04 6.71
C ILE A 56 0.31 -4.11 7.75
N LEU A 57 1.04 -5.14 7.36
CA LEU A 57 1.36 -6.26 8.22
C LEU A 57 2.84 -6.25 8.56
N ASN A 58 3.14 -6.61 9.80
CA ASN A 58 4.52 -6.71 10.25
C ASN A 58 4.93 -8.18 10.26
N SER A 59 6.14 -8.45 9.80
CA SER A 59 6.66 -9.80 9.84
C SER A 59 7.62 -9.94 11.02
N ASP A 60 7.88 -11.17 11.40
CA ASP A 60 8.78 -11.47 12.51
C ASP A 60 10.20 -11.00 12.20
N SER A 61 10.56 -10.94 10.94
CA SER A 61 11.90 -10.53 10.55
C SER A 61 12.05 -9.01 10.53
N GLY A 62 10.99 -8.28 10.89
CA GLY A 62 11.07 -6.83 10.94
C GLY A 62 10.63 -6.13 9.68
N GLY A 63 10.33 -6.88 8.64
CA GLY A 63 9.84 -6.27 7.40
C GLY A 63 8.36 -6.00 7.49
N ARG A 64 7.88 -5.23 6.53
CA ARG A 64 6.47 -4.92 6.45
C ARG A 64 5.93 -5.26 5.09
N THR A 65 4.65 -5.54 5.03
CA THR A 65 3.97 -5.86 3.79
C THR A 65 2.70 -5.04 3.74
N ALA A 66 2.48 -4.36 2.62
CA ALA A 66 1.28 -3.56 2.43
C ALA A 66 0.38 -4.25 1.42
N ILE A 67 -0.89 -4.39 1.77
CA ILE A 67 -1.87 -5.00 0.88
C ILE A 67 -2.89 -3.95 0.52
N PHE A 68 -2.96 -3.64 -0.77
CA PHE A 68 -3.87 -2.62 -1.29
C PHE A 68 -5.10 -3.29 -1.89
N GLU A 69 -6.26 -2.69 -1.63
CA GLU A 69 -7.52 -3.18 -2.18
C GLU A 69 -8.37 -1.99 -2.61
N PRO A 70 -9.27 -2.17 -3.59
CA PRO A 70 -10.14 -1.08 -4.00
C PRO A 70 -11.15 -0.74 -2.92
N HIS A 71 -11.28 0.53 -2.63
CA HIS A 71 -12.22 0.95 -1.60
C HIS A 71 -13.66 0.65 -2.00
N SER A 72 -13.97 0.81 -3.26
CA SER A 72 -15.34 0.59 -3.74
C SER A 72 -15.82 -0.82 -3.49
N ARG A 73 -14.90 -1.74 -3.32
CA ARG A 73 -15.25 -3.12 -3.09
C ARG A 73 -15.94 -3.31 -1.74
N THR A 74 -15.49 -2.57 -0.74
CA THR A 74 -16.09 -2.68 0.58
C THR A 74 -17.34 -1.86 0.71
N ALA A 75 -17.52 -0.88 -0.13
CA ALA A 75 -18.71 -0.05 -0.11
C ALA A 75 -19.89 -0.74 -0.73
N GLU A 76 -19.72 -1.91 -1.22
CA GLU A 76 -20.74 -2.66 -1.87
C GLU A 76 -21.87 -2.99 -0.93
N PRO A 77 -23.00 -2.50 -1.11
CA PRO A 77 -24.06 -2.80 -0.20
C PRO A 77 -24.84 -3.90 -0.70
N HIS A 78 -25.22 -3.97 -0.78
CA HIS A 78 -25.88 -4.58 -1.26
C HIS A 78 -26.49 -4.78 -1.84
#